data_ced21d6107f19162765e3ecab1af80ee
#
_entry.id   ced21d6107f19162765e3ecab1af80ee
#
_cell.length_a   1.000
_cell.length_b   1.000
_cell.length_c   1.000
_cell.angle_alpha   90.00
_cell.angle_beta   90.00
_cell.angle_gamma   90.00
#
_symmetry.space_group_name_H-M   'P 1'
#
loop_
_entity.id
_entity.type
_entity.pdbx_description
1 polymer ?
#
loop_
_entity_poly.entity_id
_entity_poly.type
_entity_poly.pdbx_seq_one_letter_code
_entity_poly.pdbx_strand_id
1 'polypeptide(L)'
;MNLVSDRKSRLSRSALLTAAAVLLLAALTIWTVERLGAFLSVSPTVGSEGVKDISVHAHSWGFTPRVIHVEPGDTVRFRVLSDDIKHGFAINELGLNLQLAADHEVRSPDIKIALLPGKYTIHCSTFCGLGHSTMKASLIVGDPRPTAAARVPWLASFLTLAAACSFAAFAARRRP
;
A
#
# COMPACT_ATOMS: atom_id res chain seq x y z
N MET A 1 10.42 59.22 -21.25
CA MET A 1 11.02 57.91 -21.60
C MET A 1 10.90 56.98 -20.37
N ASN A 2 10.08 56.18 -20.44
CA ASN A 2 9.36 54.96 -19.99
C ASN A 2 9.99 54.11 -18.83
N LEU A 3 10.12 54.69 -17.62
CA LEU A 3 10.45 53.95 -16.41
C LEU A 3 9.26 53.04 -15.90
N VAL A 4 8.02 53.40 -16.29
CA VAL A 4 6.80 52.68 -15.88
C VAL A 4 6.62 51.37 -16.67
N SER A 5 7.06 51.31 -17.93
CA SER A 5 6.97 50.11 -18.76
C SER A 5 7.95 49.01 -18.33
N ASP A 6 9.14 49.39 -17.91
CA ASP A 6 10.17 48.42 -17.46
C ASP A 6 9.82 47.76 -16.14
N ARG A 7 9.16 48.47 -15.22
CA ARG A 7 8.71 47.92 -13.94
C ARG A 7 7.61 46.87 -14.09
N LYS A 8 6.72 47.02 -15.05
CA LYS A 8 5.63 46.09 -15.31
C LYS A 8 6.14 44.75 -15.91
N SER A 9 7.16 44.83 -16.79
CA SER A 9 7.77 43.65 -17.40
C SER A 9 8.62 42.85 -16.40
N ARG A 10 9.32 43.51 -15.48
CA ARG A 10 10.12 42.82 -14.43
C ARG A 10 9.24 42.14 -13.39
N LEU A 11 8.11 42.74 -12.99
CA LEU A 11 7.14 42.15 -12.07
C LEU A 11 6.42 40.93 -12.70
N SER A 12 6.20 40.94 -14.00
CA SER A 12 5.63 39.81 -14.77
C SER A 12 6.62 38.62 -14.83
N ARG A 13 7.90 38.88 -15.07
CA ARG A 13 8.94 37.85 -15.12
C ARG A 13 9.19 37.19 -13.77
N SER A 14 9.22 37.95 -12.68
CA SER A 14 9.37 37.40 -11.35
C SER A 14 8.16 36.50 -10.93
N ALA A 15 6.93 36.92 -11.28
CA ALA A 15 5.74 36.12 -11.02
C ALA A 15 5.72 34.81 -11.83
N LEU A 16 6.21 34.84 -13.05
CA LEU A 16 6.35 33.64 -13.89
C LEU A 16 7.42 32.68 -13.33
N LEU A 17 8.56 33.22 -12.89
CA LEU A 17 9.64 32.41 -12.30
C LEU A 17 9.21 31.76 -10.98
N THR A 18 8.48 32.47 -10.11
CA THR A 18 7.96 31.90 -8.87
C THR A 18 6.91 30.83 -9.13
N ALA A 19 6.01 31.02 -10.09
CA ALA A 19 5.04 30.00 -10.48
C ALA A 19 5.72 28.75 -11.04
N ALA A 20 6.71 28.90 -11.89
CA ALA A 20 7.50 27.79 -12.43
C ALA A 20 8.26 27.04 -11.33
N ALA A 21 8.86 27.73 -10.39
CA ALA A 21 9.54 27.11 -9.25
C ALA A 21 8.59 26.29 -8.35
N VAL A 22 7.39 26.81 -8.08
CA VAL A 22 6.36 26.08 -7.31
C VAL A 22 5.90 24.83 -8.05
N LEU A 23 5.70 24.90 -9.36
CA LEU A 23 5.30 23.73 -10.16
C LEU A 23 6.40 22.67 -10.21
N LEU A 24 7.66 23.07 -10.32
CA LEU A 24 8.80 22.14 -10.28
C LEU A 24 8.94 21.46 -8.93
N LEU A 25 8.78 22.18 -7.83
CA LEU A 25 8.81 21.60 -6.48
C LEU A 25 7.65 20.62 -6.27
N ALA A 26 6.46 20.96 -6.73
CA ALA A 26 5.30 20.06 -6.65
C ALA A 26 5.52 18.78 -7.49
N ALA A 27 6.06 18.89 -8.68
CA ALA A 27 6.40 17.74 -9.52
C ALA A 27 7.47 16.84 -8.87
N LEU A 28 8.50 17.44 -8.26
CA LEU A 28 9.56 16.72 -7.57
C LEU A 28 9.04 15.97 -6.33
N THR A 29 8.15 16.59 -5.56
CA THR A 29 7.55 15.92 -4.38
C THR A 29 6.65 14.76 -4.78
N ILE A 30 5.86 14.88 -5.84
CA ILE A 30 5.05 13.79 -6.38
C ILE A 30 5.97 12.64 -6.81
N TRP A 31 7.01 12.93 -7.58
CA TRP A 31 7.95 11.92 -8.07
C TRP A 31 8.68 11.18 -6.93
N THR A 32 9.10 11.90 -5.88
CA THR A 32 9.77 11.30 -4.70
C THR A 32 8.82 10.40 -3.90
N VAL A 33 7.56 10.80 -3.71
CA VAL A 33 6.55 10.00 -2.99
C VAL A 33 6.24 8.71 -3.76
N GLU A 34 6.12 8.77 -5.09
CA GLU A 34 5.89 7.58 -5.92
C GLU A 34 7.09 6.61 -5.84
N ARG A 35 8.32 7.13 -5.89
CA ARG A 35 9.54 6.30 -5.79
C ARG A 35 9.69 5.67 -4.41
N LEU A 36 9.40 6.39 -3.34
CA LEU A 36 9.45 5.86 -1.98
C LEU A 36 8.37 4.79 -1.76
N GLY A 37 7.16 5.00 -2.30
CA GLY A 37 6.09 4.00 -2.25
C GLY A 37 6.46 2.70 -2.97
N ALA A 38 7.12 2.78 -4.11
CA ALA A 38 7.61 1.61 -4.84
C ALA A 38 8.73 0.86 -4.08
N PHE A 39 9.58 1.58 -3.35
CA PHE A 39 10.68 0.96 -2.57
C PHE A 39 10.18 0.21 -1.33
N LEU A 40 9.06 0.66 -0.73
CA LEU A 40 8.47 0.03 0.47
C LEU A 40 7.53 -1.14 0.14
N SER A 41 7.29 -1.44 -1.14
CA SER A 41 6.48 -2.57 -1.58
C SER A 41 7.33 -3.83 -1.65
N VAL A 42 7.26 -4.67 -0.62
CA VAL A 42 7.85 -6.01 -0.67
C VAL A 42 6.97 -6.88 -1.57
N SER A 43 7.45 -7.15 -2.78
CA SER A 43 6.81 -8.12 -3.67
C SER A 43 7.12 -9.54 -3.17
N PRO A 44 6.12 -10.45 -3.11
CA PRO A 44 6.40 -11.85 -2.80
C PRO A 44 7.34 -12.45 -3.87
N THR A 45 8.28 -13.27 -3.44
CA THR A 45 9.22 -13.95 -4.34
C THR A 45 8.44 -14.93 -5.21
N VAL A 46 8.49 -14.77 -6.53
CA VAL A 46 7.89 -15.73 -7.48
C VAL A 46 8.80 -16.95 -7.54
N GLY A 47 8.27 -18.11 -7.18
CA GLY A 47 8.96 -19.40 -7.35
C GLY A 47 9.14 -19.75 -8.83
N SER A 48 10.02 -20.70 -9.12
CA SER A 48 10.47 -21.07 -10.50
C SER A 48 9.38 -21.60 -11.44
N GLU A 49 8.14 -21.76 -10.98
CA GLU A 49 7.01 -22.30 -11.77
C GLU A 49 5.78 -21.40 -11.76
N GLY A 50 5.93 -20.11 -11.49
CA GLY A 50 4.79 -19.19 -11.36
C GLY A 50 3.99 -19.36 -10.05
N VAL A 51 4.44 -20.23 -9.15
CA VAL A 51 3.88 -20.41 -7.81
C VAL A 51 4.56 -19.45 -6.84
N LYS A 52 3.75 -18.69 -6.10
CA LYS A 52 4.24 -17.77 -5.06
C LYS A 52 4.36 -18.51 -3.74
N ASP A 53 5.58 -18.76 -3.27
CA ASP A 53 5.80 -19.31 -1.92
C ASP A 53 5.62 -18.21 -0.86
N ILE A 54 4.75 -18.48 0.11
CA ILE A 54 4.41 -17.56 1.20
C ILE A 54 4.81 -18.21 2.51
N SER A 55 5.85 -17.70 3.16
CA SER A 55 6.30 -18.18 4.46
C SER A 55 5.53 -17.48 5.58
N VAL A 56 5.03 -18.30 6.53
CA VAL A 56 4.26 -17.82 7.68
C VAL A 56 4.79 -18.51 8.94
N HIS A 57 4.96 -17.73 9.99
CA HIS A 57 5.28 -18.21 11.33
C HIS A 57 4.03 -18.15 12.21
N ALA A 58 3.70 -19.25 12.86
CA ALA A 58 2.65 -19.35 13.86
C ALA A 58 3.29 -19.40 15.26
N HIS A 59 2.84 -18.52 16.14
CA HIS A 59 3.34 -18.42 17.52
C HIS A 59 2.18 -18.01 18.44
N SER A 60 2.33 -18.11 19.74
CA SER A 60 1.31 -17.76 20.73
C SER A 60 1.15 -16.24 20.90
N TRP A 61 0.09 -15.60 20.50
CA TRP A 61 -1.09 -16.08 19.76
C TRP A 61 -1.26 -15.24 18.51
N GLY A 62 -0.50 -15.56 17.47
CA GLY A 62 -0.48 -14.77 16.25
C GLY A 62 0.16 -15.49 15.08
N PHE A 63 0.10 -14.82 13.93
CA PHE A 63 0.81 -15.20 12.71
C PHE A 63 1.72 -14.07 12.27
N THR A 64 2.87 -14.39 11.71
CA THR A 64 3.78 -13.45 11.10
C THR A 64 4.09 -13.89 9.66
N PRO A 65 3.77 -13.09 8.63
CA PRO A 65 3.17 -11.76 8.70
C PRO A 65 1.68 -11.78 9.10
N ARG A 66 1.19 -10.69 9.68
CA ARG A 66 -0.23 -10.52 10.05
C ARG A 66 -1.13 -10.18 8.85
N VAL A 67 -0.54 -9.74 7.76
CA VAL A 67 -1.24 -9.41 6.52
C VAL A 67 -0.46 -9.98 5.36
N ILE A 68 -1.14 -10.76 4.55
CA ILE A 68 -0.61 -11.39 3.33
C ILE A 68 -1.36 -10.81 2.15
N HIS A 69 -0.65 -10.37 1.13
CA HIS A 69 -1.23 -9.83 -0.10
C HIS A 69 -1.01 -10.79 -1.26
N VAL A 70 -2.09 -11.08 -1.98
CA VAL A 70 -2.08 -11.89 -3.20
C VAL A 70 -3.01 -11.27 -4.24
N GLU A 71 -2.81 -11.60 -5.51
CA GLU A 71 -3.67 -11.14 -6.59
C GLU A 71 -4.66 -12.24 -7.02
N PRO A 72 -5.86 -11.86 -7.50
CA PRO A 72 -6.77 -12.82 -8.13
C PRO A 72 -6.08 -13.54 -9.28
N GLY A 73 -6.18 -14.87 -9.30
CA GLY A 73 -5.52 -15.69 -10.31
C GLY A 73 -4.10 -16.15 -9.97
N ASP A 74 -3.49 -15.63 -8.90
CA ASP A 74 -2.23 -16.14 -8.38
C ASP A 74 -2.34 -17.64 -8.04
N THR A 75 -1.24 -18.37 -8.23
CA THR A 75 -1.07 -19.68 -7.61
C THR A 75 -0.11 -19.55 -6.45
N VAL A 76 -0.56 -19.89 -5.24
CA VAL A 76 0.20 -19.71 -4.01
C VAL A 76 0.45 -21.04 -3.32
N ARG A 77 1.54 -21.14 -2.59
CA ARG A 77 1.88 -22.23 -1.68
C ARG A 77 2.24 -21.63 -0.33
N PHE A 78 1.53 -22.00 0.71
CA PHE A 78 1.87 -21.58 2.07
C PHE A 78 2.88 -22.54 2.68
N ARG A 79 3.93 -22.00 3.26
CA ARG A 79 4.90 -22.70 4.10
C ARG A 79 4.72 -22.17 5.52
N VAL A 80 4.17 -22.99 6.39
CA VAL A 80 3.81 -22.52 7.74
C VAL A 80 4.61 -23.28 8.76
N LEU A 81 5.43 -22.55 9.52
CA LEU A 81 6.22 -23.07 10.64
C LEU A 81 5.52 -22.68 11.95
N SER A 82 5.40 -23.64 12.86
CA SER A 82 5.03 -23.33 14.25
C SER A 82 6.30 -23.14 15.07
N ASP A 83 6.44 -21.97 15.70
CA ASP A 83 7.66 -21.60 16.45
C ASP A 83 7.63 -22.06 17.92
N ASP A 84 6.49 -22.55 18.43
CA ASP A 84 6.36 -22.86 19.87
C ASP A 84 5.53 -24.13 20.15
N ILE A 85 4.23 -24.07 20.01
CA ILE A 85 3.31 -25.18 20.34
C ILE A 85 2.52 -25.61 19.09
N LYS A 86 1.64 -26.58 19.21
CA LYS A 86 0.74 -26.94 18.11
C LYS A 86 -0.24 -25.82 17.83
N HIS A 87 -0.44 -25.53 16.54
CA HIS A 87 -1.42 -24.58 16.02
C HIS A 87 -2.20 -25.17 14.84
N GLY A 88 -3.17 -24.45 14.35
CA GLY A 88 -3.77 -24.66 13.04
C GLY A 88 -3.61 -23.41 12.18
N PHE A 89 -3.57 -23.59 10.88
CA PHE A 89 -3.59 -22.48 9.92
C PHE A 89 -4.70 -22.73 8.91
N ALA A 90 -5.77 -21.96 8.99
CA ALA A 90 -6.94 -22.17 8.17
C ALA A 90 -7.41 -20.89 7.47
N ILE A 91 -7.86 -21.07 6.21
CA ILE A 91 -8.51 -20.05 5.38
C ILE A 91 -9.75 -20.75 4.79
N ASN A 92 -10.91 -20.48 5.39
CA ASN A 92 -12.13 -21.21 5.08
C ASN A 92 -12.55 -21.07 3.61
N GLU A 93 -12.41 -19.89 3.05
CA GLU A 93 -12.79 -19.57 1.68
C GLU A 93 -11.93 -20.28 0.64
N LEU A 94 -10.73 -20.74 1.03
CA LEU A 94 -9.85 -21.56 0.19
C LEU A 94 -9.96 -23.06 0.50
N GLY A 95 -10.78 -23.45 1.48
CA GLY A 95 -10.85 -24.83 1.96
C GLY A 95 -9.52 -25.31 2.58
N LEU A 96 -8.64 -24.39 2.96
CA LEU A 96 -7.33 -24.72 3.51
C LEU A 96 -7.40 -24.87 5.03
N ASN A 97 -6.86 -25.99 5.52
CA ASN A 97 -6.69 -26.22 6.94
C ASN A 97 -5.43 -27.10 7.20
N LEU A 98 -4.36 -26.48 7.68
CA LEU A 98 -3.10 -27.14 8.00
C LEU A 98 -2.99 -27.33 9.52
N GLN A 99 -2.63 -28.55 9.94
CA GLN A 99 -2.31 -28.85 11.32
C GLN A 99 -0.81 -28.73 11.52
N LEU A 100 -0.39 -27.91 12.47
CA LEU A 100 1.00 -27.56 12.73
C LEU A 100 1.44 -28.24 14.03
N ALA A 101 2.44 -29.09 13.96
CA ALA A 101 3.15 -29.54 15.16
C ALA A 101 4.17 -28.48 15.58
N ALA A 102 4.53 -28.47 16.88
CA ALA A 102 5.57 -27.60 17.41
C ALA A 102 6.89 -27.78 16.62
N ASP A 103 7.56 -26.70 16.29
CA ASP A 103 8.85 -26.68 15.59
C ASP A 103 8.88 -27.40 14.22
N HIS A 104 7.71 -27.53 13.58
CA HIS A 104 7.59 -28.18 12.29
C HIS A 104 6.99 -27.26 11.23
N GLU A 105 7.62 -27.25 10.02
CA GLU A 105 7.09 -26.61 8.84
C GLU A 105 6.14 -27.55 8.10
N VAL A 106 4.96 -27.04 7.78
CA VAL A 106 3.99 -27.73 6.94
C VAL A 106 3.76 -26.89 5.67
N ARG A 107 3.65 -27.57 4.52
CA ARG A 107 3.41 -26.94 3.22
C ARG A 107 2.01 -27.25 2.74
N SER A 108 1.31 -26.23 2.24
CA SER A 108 0.05 -26.45 1.54
C SER A 108 0.29 -27.06 0.15
N PRO A 109 -0.72 -27.67 -0.45
CA PRO A 109 -0.73 -27.84 -1.91
C PRO A 109 -0.69 -26.46 -2.59
N ASP A 110 -0.47 -26.45 -3.91
CA ASP A 110 -0.59 -25.26 -4.74
C ASP A 110 -2.07 -24.87 -4.84
N ILE A 111 -2.36 -23.62 -4.48
CA ILE A 111 -3.72 -23.10 -4.39
C ILE A 111 -3.88 -21.95 -5.37
N LYS A 112 -4.78 -22.11 -6.34
CA LYS A 112 -5.17 -21.02 -7.21
C LYS A 112 -6.12 -20.08 -6.48
N ILE A 113 -5.79 -18.79 -6.44
CA ILE A 113 -6.61 -17.77 -5.81
C ILE A 113 -7.77 -17.41 -6.74
N ALA A 114 -8.89 -18.12 -6.59
CA ALA A 114 -10.13 -17.88 -7.32
C ALA A 114 -11.13 -17.02 -6.53
N LEU A 115 -10.63 -16.30 -5.52
CA LEU A 115 -11.43 -15.42 -4.66
C LEU A 115 -11.61 -14.06 -5.32
N LEU A 116 -12.73 -13.41 -5.03
CA LEU A 116 -12.96 -12.01 -5.40
C LEU A 116 -12.03 -11.08 -4.60
N PRO A 117 -11.70 -9.87 -5.13
CA PRO A 117 -10.96 -8.89 -4.36
C PRO A 117 -11.62 -8.60 -3.01
N GLY A 118 -10.83 -8.67 -1.94
CA GLY A 118 -11.36 -8.47 -0.59
C GLY A 118 -10.40 -8.91 0.52
N LYS A 119 -10.90 -8.81 1.75
CA LYS A 119 -10.17 -9.23 2.95
C LYS A 119 -10.76 -10.53 3.48
N TYR A 120 -9.92 -11.54 3.63
CA TYR A 120 -10.25 -12.86 4.13
C TYR A 120 -9.52 -13.14 5.44
N THR A 121 -10.11 -13.93 6.31
CA THR A 121 -9.56 -14.20 7.63
C THR A 121 -8.74 -15.48 7.61
N ILE A 122 -7.49 -15.39 8.04
CA ILE A 122 -6.66 -16.52 8.45
C ILE A 122 -6.87 -16.71 9.94
N HIS A 123 -7.12 -17.92 10.41
CA HIS A 123 -7.35 -18.20 11.83
C HIS A 123 -6.68 -19.51 12.28
N CYS A 124 -6.42 -19.60 13.58
CA CYS A 124 -5.98 -20.84 14.19
C CYS A 124 -7.15 -21.79 14.33
N SER A 125 -7.07 -22.97 13.72
CA SER A 125 -8.13 -23.99 13.74
C SER A 125 -7.92 -25.07 14.81
N THR A 126 -6.76 -25.05 15.51
CA THR A 126 -6.43 -26.00 16.57
C THR A 126 -6.30 -25.27 17.89
N PHE A 127 -6.98 -25.73 18.93
CA PHE A 127 -6.90 -25.09 20.23
C PHE A 127 -5.44 -25.03 20.74
N CYS A 128 -4.96 -23.81 20.97
CA CYS A 128 -3.57 -23.49 21.31
C CYS A 128 -3.46 -22.66 22.62
N GLY A 129 -4.49 -22.63 23.45
CA GLY A 129 -4.48 -21.95 24.74
C GLY A 129 -5.37 -20.72 24.81
N LEU A 130 -5.14 -19.85 25.81
CA LEU A 130 -6.03 -18.74 26.18
C LEU A 130 -6.27 -17.73 25.06
N GLY A 131 -5.29 -17.48 24.19
CA GLY A 131 -5.41 -16.53 23.08
C GLY A 131 -5.89 -17.16 21.76
N HIS A 132 -6.35 -18.42 21.77
CA HIS A 132 -6.77 -19.12 20.56
C HIS A 132 -7.81 -18.35 19.73
N SER A 133 -8.84 -17.79 20.36
CA SER A 133 -9.92 -17.05 19.67
C SER A 133 -9.47 -15.76 19.00
N THR A 134 -8.37 -15.18 19.47
CA THR A 134 -7.78 -13.94 18.93
C THR A 134 -6.66 -14.17 17.93
N MET A 135 -6.18 -15.42 17.77
CA MET A 135 -5.10 -15.78 16.88
C MET A 135 -5.55 -15.74 15.42
N LYS A 136 -5.38 -14.57 14.80
CA LYS A 136 -5.86 -14.25 13.44
C LYS A 136 -4.82 -13.46 12.65
N ALA A 137 -4.87 -13.63 11.33
CA ALA A 137 -4.21 -12.81 10.34
C ALA A 137 -5.17 -12.50 9.18
N SER A 138 -4.73 -11.75 8.20
CA SER A 138 -5.56 -11.34 7.05
C SER A 138 -4.90 -11.75 5.75
N LEU A 139 -5.66 -12.37 4.86
CA LEU A 139 -5.33 -12.52 3.45
C LEU A 139 -6.08 -11.43 2.68
N ILE A 140 -5.34 -10.56 2.02
CA ILE A 140 -5.88 -9.52 1.14
C ILE A 140 -5.73 -10.00 -0.29
N VAL A 141 -6.84 -10.20 -0.97
CA VAL A 141 -6.89 -10.57 -2.39
C VAL A 141 -7.16 -9.32 -3.21
N GLY A 142 -6.32 -9.08 -4.21
CA GLY A 142 -6.32 -7.82 -4.96
C GLY A 142 -5.79 -6.67 -4.13
N ASP A 143 -5.53 -5.55 -4.76
CA ASP A 143 -5.10 -4.36 -4.02
C ASP A 143 -6.33 -3.54 -3.61
N PRO A 144 -6.76 -3.56 -2.33
CA PRO A 144 -7.81 -2.67 -1.85
C PRO A 144 -7.32 -1.22 -1.76
N ARG A 145 -6.00 -0.98 -2.02
CA ARG A 145 -5.49 0.38 -2.09
C ARG A 145 -6.13 1.07 -3.28
N PRO A 146 -6.67 2.29 -3.12
CA PRO A 146 -7.13 3.05 -4.26
C PRO A 146 -5.97 3.14 -5.25
N THR A 147 -6.19 2.73 -6.49
CA THR A 147 -5.20 2.85 -7.57
C THR A 147 -4.61 4.26 -7.56
N ALA A 148 -3.36 4.42 -7.98
CA ALA A 148 -2.70 5.73 -8.00
C ALA A 148 -3.58 6.81 -8.65
N ALA A 149 -4.40 6.44 -9.63
CA ALA A 149 -5.42 7.29 -10.24
C ALA A 149 -6.50 7.79 -9.27
N ALA A 150 -6.84 7.03 -8.22
CA ALA A 150 -7.83 7.47 -7.22
C ALA A 150 -7.22 8.38 -6.13
N ARG A 151 -5.90 8.48 -6.04
CA ARG A 151 -5.21 9.34 -5.06
C ARG A 151 -4.95 10.76 -5.58
N VAL A 152 -4.96 10.96 -6.89
CA VAL A 152 -4.57 12.22 -7.53
C VAL A 152 -5.63 13.35 -7.43
N PRO A 153 -6.96 13.10 -7.52
CA PRO A 153 -7.92 14.19 -7.65
C PRO A 153 -7.93 15.17 -6.48
N TRP A 154 -7.82 14.71 -5.25
CA TRP A 154 -7.90 15.59 -4.08
C TRP A 154 -6.61 16.39 -3.85
N LEU A 155 -5.43 15.82 -4.15
CA LEU A 155 -4.16 16.55 -4.10
C LEU A 155 -4.11 17.64 -5.18
N ALA A 156 -4.55 17.31 -6.39
CA ALA A 156 -4.67 18.30 -7.47
C ALA A 156 -5.66 19.42 -7.09
N SER A 157 -6.78 19.08 -6.44
CA SER A 157 -7.77 20.06 -5.98
C SER A 157 -7.20 20.98 -4.89
N PHE A 158 -6.41 20.45 -3.94
CA PHE A 158 -5.74 21.29 -2.94
C PHE A 158 -4.70 22.21 -3.54
N LEU A 159 -3.92 21.75 -4.51
CA LEU A 159 -2.89 22.56 -5.18
C LEU A 159 -3.51 23.68 -6.02
N THR A 160 -4.60 23.40 -6.74
CA THR A 160 -5.31 24.41 -7.52
C THR A 160 -5.97 25.46 -6.62
N LEU A 161 -6.56 25.05 -5.49
CA LEU A 161 -7.15 25.95 -4.53
C LEU A 161 -6.09 26.85 -3.86
N ALA A 162 -4.96 26.29 -3.46
CA ALA A 162 -3.84 27.04 -2.89
C ALA A 162 -3.26 28.08 -3.88
N ALA A 163 -3.12 27.69 -5.15
CA ALA A 163 -2.68 28.59 -6.22
C ALA A 163 -3.69 29.72 -6.46
N ALA A 164 -4.99 29.39 -6.49
CA ALA A 164 -6.05 30.38 -6.67
C ALA A 164 -6.12 31.38 -5.50
N CYS A 165 -6.00 30.92 -4.25
CA CYS A 165 -5.95 31.76 -3.06
C CYS A 165 -4.72 32.69 -3.05
N SER A 166 -3.56 32.18 -3.45
CA SER A 166 -2.32 32.95 -3.57
C SER A 166 -2.43 34.04 -4.62
N PHE A 167 -3.04 33.72 -5.77
CA PHE A 167 -3.28 34.65 -6.85
C PHE A 167 -4.30 35.75 -6.46
N ALA A 168 -5.37 35.37 -5.78
CA ALA A 168 -6.37 36.30 -5.28
C ALA A 168 -5.81 37.27 -4.25
N ALA A 169 -5.00 36.78 -3.30
CA ALA A 169 -4.33 37.61 -2.30
C ALA A 169 -3.32 38.60 -2.95
N PHE A 170 -2.61 38.18 -3.98
CA PHE A 170 -1.71 39.02 -4.72
C PHE A 170 -2.45 40.09 -5.53
N ALA A 171 -3.56 39.74 -6.18
CA ALA A 171 -4.40 40.69 -6.93
C ALA A 171 -5.08 41.72 -6.02
N ALA A 172 -5.51 41.31 -4.81
CA ALA A 172 -6.09 42.22 -3.81
C ALA A 172 -5.10 43.28 -3.30
N ARG A 173 -3.82 42.94 -3.15
CA ARG A 173 -2.73 43.86 -2.74
C ARG A 173 -2.37 44.89 -3.81
N ARG A 174 -2.87 44.76 -5.07
CA ARG A 174 -2.57 45.65 -6.18
C ARG A 174 -3.71 46.61 -6.56
N ARG A 175 -4.81 46.59 -5.83
CA ARG A 175 -5.86 47.60 -6.02
C ARG A 175 -5.43 48.86 -5.31
N PRO A 176 -5.36 50.02 -6.06
CA PRO A 176 -4.97 51.31 -5.50
C PRO A 176 -5.98 51.79 -4.46
#